data_436e32792b9f814b034ab654e1c3304d
#
_entry.id   436e32792b9f814b034ab654e1c3304d
#
_cell.length_a   1.000
_cell.length_b   1.000
_cell.length_c   1.000
_cell.angle_alpha   90.00
_cell.angle_beta   90.00
_cell.angle_gamma   90.00
#
_symmetry.space_group_name_H-M   'P 1'
#
loop_
_entity.id
_entity.type
_entity.pdbx_description
1 polymer ?
#
loop_
_entity_poly.entity_id
_entity_poly.type
_entity_poly.pdbx_seq_one_letter_code
_entity_poly.pdbx_strand_id
1 'polypeptide(L)'
;MIWDWGFTWKNLYVLSCYIALDLTAYSGTDGQGTGSVSVVDSHFNGVPYAITLSGHDPEPDIILDNLLVENSASVVLVSGGETILPGSTGALYFNSWGMGPQYFNSDGSGARKTGFINPAPNKPTSLLDTSTGRYFTRSKPQYENSSPIIATAHGISNDGTGDQTAAINSLLSSNIGSVIFFPAGIYLAEGTIEVPVGSIITGSGWSQIVAVGAYFYDQTSPKVLIQVGNEGDSGIVEISDMLFTVRGPTAGCILMEWNVHESTQGSAGMWGKMFPIAYGHSFDIS
;
A
#
# COMPACT_ATOMS: atom_id res chain seq x y z
N MET A 1 -6.26 14.80 -10.96
CA MET A 1 -6.66 13.46 -10.46
C MET A 1 -8.18 13.38 -10.55
N ILE A 2 -8.73 12.29 -11.05
CA ILE A 2 -10.18 12.05 -11.19
C ILE A 2 -10.46 10.62 -10.71
N TRP A 3 -11.60 10.39 -10.02
CA TRP A 3 -11.97 9.09 -9.47
C TRP A 3 -10.97 8.55 -8.43
N ASP A 4 -10.34 9.45 -7.73
CA ASP A 4 -9.34 9.12 -6.74
C ASP A 4 -9.97 9.11 -5.33
N TRP A 5 -9.94 7.96 -4.68
CA TRP A 5 -10.53 7.77 -3.35
C TRP A 5 -9.55 8.17 -2.24
N GLY A 6 -8.26 8.01 -2.49
CA GLY A 6 -7.22 8.42 -1.56
C GLY A 6 -5.82 8.11 -2.06
N PHE A 7 -4.95 9.11 -2.03
CA PHE A 7 -3.55 8.98 -2.41
C PHE A 7 -2.62 9.50 -1.33
N THR A 8 -1.51 8.79 -1.13
CA THR A 8 -0.39 9.27 -0.32
C THR A 8 0.82 9.47 -1.22
N TRP A 9 1.27 10.71 -1.29
CA TRP A 9 2.52 11.10 -1.94
C TRP A 9 3.60 11.27 -0.88
N LYS A 10 4.66 10.49 -0.97
CA LYS A 10 5.76 10.50 -0.02
C LYS A 10 7.09 10.71 -0.71
N ASN A 11 7.98 11.50 -0.09
CA ASN A 11 9.30 11.84 -0.64
C ASN A 11 9.22 12.50 -2.04
N LEU A 12 8.15 13.25 -2.31
CA LEU A 12 7.98 13.95 -3.57
C LEU A 12 8.82 15.21 -3.57
N TYR A 13 9.69 15.37 -4.57
CA TYR A 13 10.42 16.60 -4.82
C TYR A 13 9.94 17.22 -6.14
N VAL A 14 9.33 18.40 -6.05
CA VAL A 14 8.79 19.12 -7.21
C VAL A 14 9.55 20.45 -7.34
N LEU A 15 10.14 20.64 -8.50
CA LEU A 15 10.95 21.83 -8.79
C LEU A 15 10.44 22.54 -10.03
N SER A 16 10.15 23.85 -9.90
CA SER A 16 9.85 24.76 -11.02
C SER A 16 8.69 24.30 -11.91
N CYS A 17 7.68 23.65 -11.32
CA CYS A 17 6.40 23.32 -11.98
C CYS A 17 5.38 24.41 -11.67
N TYR A 18 4.40 24.63 -12.55
CA TYR A 18 3.34 25.61 -12.29
C TYR A 18 2.39 25.15 -11.19
N ILE A 19 2.02 23.85 -11.18
CA ILE A 19 1.22 23.19 -10.15
C ILE A 19 1.93 21.88 -9.77
N ALA A 20 2.06 21.58 -8.47
CA ALA A 20 2.60 20.30 -8.04
C ALA A 20 1.53 19.20 -8.05
N LEU A 21 0.37 19.44 -7.47
CA LEU A 21 -0.75 18.52 -7.43
C LEU A 21 -2.03 19.20 -7.91
N ASP A 22 -2.54 18.77 -9.05
CA ASP A 22 -3.79 19.27 -9.62
C ASP A 22 -4.93 18.34 -9.26
N LEU A 23 -5.82 18.80 -8.38
CA LEU A 23 -7.01 18.10 -7.89
C LEU A 23 -8.29 18.76 -8.44
N THR A 24 -8.19 19.50 -9.55
CA THR A 24 -9.32 20.23 -10.13
C THR A 24 -10.25 19.37 -10.97
N ALA A 25 -9.84 18.14 -11.34
CA ALA A 25 -10.65 17.24 -12.13
C ALA A 25 -11.89 16.79 -11.34
N TYR A 26 -13.06 17.03 -11.92
CA TYR A 26 -14.35 16.73 -11.33
C TYR A 26 -15.32 16.25 -12.42
N SER A 27 -16.03 15.15 -12.15
CA SER A 27 -17.09 14.65 -13.03
C SER A 27 -18.42 15.25 -12.59
N GLY A 28 -18.91 16.24 -13.33
CA GLY A 28 -20.22 16.86 -13.06
C GLY A 28 -21.40 15.90 -13.20
N THR A 29 -21.25 14.82 -14.00
CA THR A 29 -22.32 13.81 -14.18
C THR A 29 -22.43 12.88 -12.99
N ASP A 30 -21.31 12.47 -12.42
CA ASP A 30 -21.27 11.46 -11.34
C ASP A 30 -20.99 12.10 -9.96
N GLY A 31 -20.77 13.41 -9.90
CA GLY A 31 -20.46 14.13 -8.68
C GLY A 31 -19.14 13.68 -8.04
N GLN A 32 -18.17 13.21 -8.82
CA GLN A 32 -16.95 12.65 -8.31
C GLN A 32 -15.71 13.46 -8.71
N GLY A 33 -14.82 13.63 -7.76
CA GLY A 33 -13.52 14.25 -7.91
C GLY A 33 -12.47 13.49 -7.14
N THR A 34 -11.49 14.20 -6.59
CA THR A 34 -10.49 13.64 -5.67
C THR A 34 -11.09 13.51 -4.28
N GLY A 35 -10.99 12.34 -3.64
CA GLY A 35 -11.49 12.10 -2.27
C GLY A 35 -10.53 12.60 -1.21
N SER A 36 -9.29 12.08 -1.18
CA SER A 36 -8.27 12.51 -0.21
C SER A 36 -6.85 12.48 -0.76
N VAL A 37 -6.00 13.37 -0.26
CA VAL A 37 -4.58 13.42 -0.59
C VAL A 37 -3.75 13.67 0.66
N SER A 38 -2.75 12.82 0.88
CA SER A 38 -1.73 13.02 1.91
C SER A 38 -0.38 13.29 1.23
N VAL A 39 0.28 14.36 1.63
CA VAL A 39 1.63 14.73 1.16
C VAL A 39 2.57 14.65 2.36
N VAL A 40 3.51 13.69 2.30
CA VAL A 40 4.36 13.34 3.44
C VAL A 40 5.83 13.46 3.05
N ASP A 41 6.66 13.99 3.94
CA ASP A 41 8.13 14.07 3.78
C ASP A 41 8.57 14.67 2.43
N SER A 42 7.88 15.70 1.96
CA SER A 42 8.01 16.21 0.59
C SER A 42 8.55 17.63 0.54
N HIS A 43 9.02 18.05 -0.63
CA HIS A 43 9.57 19.39 -0.86
C HIS A 43 9.13 19.93 -2.22
N PHE A 44 8.48 21.10 -2.23
CA PHE A 44 8.09 21.83 -3.43
C PHE A 44 8.84 23.15 -3.48
N ASN A 45 9.54 23.42 -4.57
CA ASN A 45 10.32 24.66 -4.72
C ASN A 45 10.07 25.31 -6.09
N GLY A 46 9.79 26.61 -6.07
CA GLY A 46 9.47 27.35 -7.30
C GLY A 46 8.18 26.88 -7.96
N VAL A 47 7.19 26.50 -7.16
CA VAL A 47 5.89 26.03 -7.59
C VAL A 47 4.84 27.07 -7.18
N PRO A 48 4.37 27.92 -8.11
CA PRO A 48 3.41 28.97 -7.79
C PRO A 48 2.17 28.48 -7.04
N TYR A 49 1.64 27.32 -7.41
CA TYR A 49 0.47 26.71 -6.78
C TYR A 49 0.80 25.26 -6.41
N ALA A 50 0.99 25.00 -5.12
CA ALA A 50 1.40 23.66 -4.70
C ALA A 50 0.26 22.63 -4.87
N ILE A 51 -0.95 22.95 -4.42
CA ILE A 51 -2.14 22.10 -4.56
C ILE A 51 -3.30 22.96 -5.04
N THR A 52 -3.97 22.56 -6.12
CA THR A 52 -5.16 23.23 -6.65
C THR A 52 -6.39 22.36 -6.55
N LEU A 53 -7.50 22.93 -6.10
CA LEU A 53 -8.80 22.26 -5.90
C LEU A 53 -9.84 22.73 -6.92
N SER A 54 -10.86 21.92 -7.16
CA SER A 54 -11.96 22.27 -8.07
C SER A 54 -12.95 23.29 -7.49
N GLY A 55 -13.07 23.35 -6.16
CA GLY A 55 -14.08 24.12 -5.47
C GLY A 55 -15.49 23.49 -5.50
N HIS A 56 -15.60 22.22 -5.89
CA HIS A 56 -16.85 21.46 -5.81
C HIS A 56 -17.00 20.75 -4.47
N ASP A 57 -18.21 20.69 -3.95
CA ASP A 57 -18.54 19.96 -2.74
C ASP A 57 -18.90 18.48 -3.09
N PRO A 58 -18.35 17.48 -2.37
CA PRO A 58 -17.37 17.63 -1.29
C PRO A 58 -15.97 17.97 -1.80
N GLU A 59 -15.31 18.91 -1.13
CA GLU A 59 -13.89 19.16 -1.35
C GLU A 59 -13.04 18.00 -0.86
N PRO A 60 -11.88 17.72 -1.48
CA PRO A 60 -10.99 16.66 -1.04
C PRO A 60 -10.46 16.89 0.38
N ASP A 61 -10.16 15.79 1.07
CA ASP A 61 -9.45 15.85 2.34
C ASP A 61 -7.94 15.94 2.06
N ILE A 62 -7.25 16.82 2.77
CA ILE A 62 -5.82 17.07 2.56
C ILE A 62 -5.08 16.93 3.89
N ILE A 63 -3.99 16.17 3.87
CA ILE A 63 -3.01 16.10 4.95
C ILE A 63 -1.64 16.50 4.40
N LEU A 64 -1.01 17.48 5.05
CA LEU A 64 0.38 17.86 4.82
C LEU A 64 1.17 17.49 6.07
N ASP A 65 2.13 16.57 5.93
CA ASP A 65 2.96 16.12 7.02
C ASP A 65 4.44 16.20 6.62
N ASN A 66 5.21 17.01 7.34
CA ASN A 66 6.61 17.25 7.04
C ASN A 66 6.82 17.73 5.58
N LEU A 67 6.11 18.77 5.20
CA LEU A 67 6.20 19.39 3.87
C LEU A 67 6.96 20.71 3.96
N LEU A 68 8.00 20.85 3.12
CA LEU A 68 8.67 22.13 2.86
C LEU A 68 8.15 22.71 1.55
N VAL A 69 7.74 23.97 1.56
CA VAL A 69 7.34 24.72 0.37
C VAL A 69 8.14 26.02 0.29
N GLU A 70 8.74 26.28 -0.86
CA GLU A 70 9.53 27.49 -1.10
C GLU A 70 9.09 28.18 -2.39
N ASN A 71 9.10 29.51 -2.40
CA ASN A 71 8.79 30.30 -3.59
C ASN A 71 7.43 29.92 -4.21
N SER A 72 6.39 29.91 -3.39
CA SER A 72 5.02 29.55 -3.77
C SER A 72 4.06 30.70 -3.46
N ALA A 73 3.16 31.01 -4.36
CA ALA A 73 2.11 31.99 -4.13
C ALA A 73 0.99 31.43 -3.25
N SER A 74 0.63 30.16 -3.46
CA SER A 74 -0.37 29.46 -2.64
C SER A 74 0.01 28.01 -2.43
N VAL A 75 -0.15 27.51 -1.20
CA VAL A 75 0.05 26.09 -0.88
C VAL A 75 -1.22 25.29 -1.19
N VAL A 76 -2.39 25.83 -0.83
CA VAL A 76 -3.70 25.24 -1.22
C VAL A 76 -4.58 26.34 -1.80
N LEU A 77 -5.01 26.16 -3.03
CA LEU A 77 -5.80 27.15 -3.78
C LEU A 77 -7.04 26.48 -4.41
N VAL A 78 -8.19 27.08 -4.27
CA VAL A 78 -9.37 26.78 -5.10
C VAL A 78 -9.18 27.44 -6.46
N SER A 79 -9.28 26.68 -7.53
CA SER A 79 -9.09 27.18 -8.91
C SER A 79 -10.11 28.27 -9.24
N GLY A 80 -9.63 29.47 -9.56
CA GLY A 80 -10.49 30.63 -9.79
C GLY A 80 -11.18 31.18 -8.54
N GLY A 81 -10.82 30.70 -7.35
CA GLY A 81 -11.42 31.04 -6.07
C GLY A 81 -10.43 31.52 -5.02
N GLU A 82 -10.72 31.17 -3.76
CA GLU A 82 -9.92 31.62 -2.62
C GLU A 82 -8.65 30.80 -2.40
N THR A 83 -7.69 31.43 -1.76
CA THR A 83 -6.50 30.77 -1.21
C THR A 83 -6.83 30.23 0.19
N ILE A 84 -6.90 28.91 0.34
CA ILE A 84 -7.17 28.25 1.62
C ILE A 84 -5.91 28.26 2.51
N LEU A 85 -4.75 27.99 1.91
CA LEU A 85 -3.46 28.03 2.59
C LEU A 85 -2.49 28.87 1.78
N PRO A 86 -2.12 30.09 2.25
CA PRO A 86 -1.23 30.97 1.52
C PRO A 86 0.19 30.42 1.44
N GLY A 87 0.90 30.80 0.40
CA GLY A 87 2.31 30.53 0.21
C GLY A 87 3.20 31.68 0.70
N SER A 88 4.48 31.66 0.29
CA SER A 88 5.49 32.68 0.61
C SER A 88 6.57 32.71 -0.48
N THR A 89 7.23 33.84 -0.61
CA THR A 89 8.47 33.94 -1.39
C THR A 89 9.69 33.32 -0.71
N GLY A 90 9.57 32.95 0.59
CA GLY A 90 10.55 32.21 1.36
C GLY A 90 10.11 30.79 1.63
N ALA A 91 10.86 30.12 2.51
CA ALA A 91 10.57 28.76 2.95
C ALA A 91 9.42 28.73 3.96
N LEU A 92 8.47 27.84 3.75
CA LEU A 92 7.40 27.50 4.68
C LEU A 92 7.51 26.01 5.02
N TYR A 93 7.53 25.71 6.30
CA TYR A 93 7.57 24.33 6.78
C TYR A 93 6.27 23.96 7.47
N PHE A 94 5.64 22.90 6.99
CA PHE A 94 4.41 22.35 7.53
C PHE A 94 4.74 21.04 8.27
N ASN A 95 4.83 21.10 9.58
CA ASN A 95 5.00 19.90 10.40
C ASN A 95 3.76 19.01 10.33
N SER A 96 2.57 19.62 10.50
CA SER A 96 1.30 18.92 10.28
C SER A 96 0.20 19.95 10.03
N TRP A 97 -0.47 19.84 8.90
CA TRP A 97 -1.63 20.65 8.52
C TRP A 97 -2.66 19.77 7.83
N GLY A 98 -3.93 20.05 8.04
CA GLY A 98 -4.99 19.27 7.42
C GLY A 98 -6.24 20.07 7.09
N MET A 99 -6.99 19.56 6.12
CA MET A 99 -8.32 19.98 5.74
C MET A 99 -9.16 18.73 5.53
N GLY A 100 -10.26 18.58 6.27
CA GLY A 100 -11.12 17.40 6.19
C GLY A 100 -11.93 17.16 7.46
N PRO A 101 -12.73 16.07 7.49
CA PRO A 101 -13.48 15.69 8.67
C PRO A 101 -12.55 15.24 9.79
N GLN A 102 -12.77 15.77 10.97
CA GLN A 102 -12.09 15.36 12.19
C GLN A 102 -13.12 14.73 13.15
N TYR A 103 -12.93 13.47 13.48
CA TYR A 103 -13.75 12.72 14.41
C TYR A 103 -13.09 12.70 15.78
N PHE A 104 -13.88 12.98 16.84
CA PHE A 104 -13.37 13.08 18.19
C PHE A 104 -13.77 11.88 19.06
N ASN A 105 -14.80 11.16 18.65
CA ASN A 105 -15.39 10.06 19.41
C ASN A 105 -15.70 8.86 18.51
N SER A 106 -15.86 7.71 19.12
CA SER A 106 -16.26 6.47 18.45
C SER A 106 -17.74 6.45 17.97
N ASP A 107 -18.54 7.45 18.36
CA ASP A 107 -19.92 7.63 17.92
C ASP A 107 -20.06 8.26 16.53
N GLY A 108 -18.92 8.58 15.88
CA GLY A 108 -18.89 9.25 14.59
C GLY A 108 -19.15 10.75 14.65
N SER A 109 -19.23 11.34 15.86
CA SER A 109 -19.34 12.79 15.99
C SER A 109 -18.05 13.46 15.55
N GLY A 110 -18.15 14.45 14.66
CA GLY A 110 -17.00 15.16 14.11
C GLY A 110 -17.42 16.42 13.38
N ALA A 111 -16.45 17.16 12.90
CA ALA A 111 -16.65 18.34 12.08
C ALA A 111 -15.54 18.47 11.05
N ARG A 112 -15.86 19.05 9.87
CA ARG A 112 -14.83 19.43 8.91
C ARG A 112 -14.01 20.58 9.48
N LYS A 113 -12.69 20.43 9.46
CA LYS A 113 -11.74 21.42 9.95
C LYS A 113 -10.65 21.69 8.94
N THR A 114 -10.12 22.88 9.00
CA THR A 114 -8.98 23.33 8.19
C THR A 114 -7.99 24.06 9.09
N GLY A 115 -6.71 23.66 9.08
CA GLY A 115 -5.68 24.30 9.87
C GLY A 115 -4.54 23.40 10.30
N PHE A 116 -3.63 23.97 11.10
CA PHE A 116 -2.54 23.19 11.70
C PHE A 116 -3.08 22.17 12.69
N ILE A 117 -2.55 20.95 12.60
CA ILE A 117 -2.83 19.87 13.55
C ILE A 117 -1.84 20.02 14.71
N ASN A 118 -2.36 20.32 15.89
CA ASN A 118 -1.54 20.56 17.08
C ASN A 118 -2.17 19.84 18.31
N PRO A 119 -1.44 18.93 18.99
CA PRO A 119 -0.08 18.51 18.62
C PRO A 119 -0.06 17.74 17.30
N ALA A 120 1.08 17.86 16.57
CA ALA A 120 1.30 17.02 15.40
C ALA A 120 1.30 15.53 15.80
N PRO A 121 0.87 14.61 14.90
CA PRO A 121 0.90 13.19 15.18
C PRO A 121 2.27 12.71 15.63
N ASN A 122 2.31 11.88 16.68
CA ASN A 122 3.55 11.28 17.14
C ASN A 122 4.11 10.32 16.10
N LYS A 123 5.39 10.46 15.81
CA LYS A 123 6.11 9.58 14.87
C LYS A 123 7.04 8.65 15.66
N PRO A 124 6.66 7.38 15.85
CA PRO A 124 7.53 6.41 16.50
C PRO A 124 8.88 6.33 15.81
N THR A 125 9.97 6.38 16.57
CA THR A 125 11.35 6.35 16.02
C THR A 125 11.66 5.09 15.21
N SER A 126 10.99 3.97 15.52
CA SER A 126 11.08 2.71 14.78
C SER A 126 10.59 2.81 13.32
N LEU A 127 9.74 3.81 13.02
CA LEU A 127 9.23 4.06 11.67
C LEU A 127 10.06 5.09 10.90
N LEU A 128 11.07 5.69 11.53
CA LEU A 128 11.84 6.76 10.93
C LEU A 128 13.21 6.26 10.45
N ASP A 129 13.66 6.80 9.33
CA ASP A 129 15.05 6.74 8.93
C ASP A 129 15.87 7.65 9.85
N THR A 130 16.88 7.07 10.50
CA THR A 130 17.68 7.74 11.54
C THR A 130 18.54 8.89 11.00
N SER A 131 18.85 8.88 9.70
CA SER A 131 19.69 9.91 9.08
C SER A 131 18.89 11.15 8.66
N THR A 132 17.63 10.98 8.28
CA THR A 132 16.77 12.05 7.74
C THR A 132 15.65 12.48 8.67
N GLY A 133 15.27 11.66 9.64
CA GLY A 133 14.10 11.87 10.49
C GLY A 133 12.77 11.77 9.74
N ARG A 134 12.79 11.29 8.50
CA ARG A 134 11.60 11.02 7.66
C ARG A 134 11.13 9.61 7.87
N TYR A 135 9.88 9.33 7.50
CA TYR A 135 9.41 7.93 7.51
C TYR A 135 10.30 7.08 6.62
N PHE A 136 10.75 5.96 7.15
CA PHE A 136 11.56 5.00 6.41
C PHE A 136 10.84 4.53 5.14
N THR A 137 11.59 4.37 4.08
CA THR A 137 11.09 3.86 2.80
C THR A 137 12.12 2.95 2.18
N ARG A 138 11.71 1.76 1.81
CA ARG A 138 12.50 0.84 1.01
C ARG A 138 11.79 0.62 -0.34
N SER A 139 12.48 0.85 -1.44
CA SER A 139 11.99 0.55 -2.77
C SER A 139 11.82 -0.97 -2.94
N LYS A 140 10.94 -1.36 -3.86
CA LYS A 140 10.79 -2.76 -4.24
C LYS A 140 12.16 -3.34 -4.64
N PRO A 141 12.59 -4.47 -4.06
CA PRO A 141 13.83 -5.13 -4.43
C PRO A 141 13.85 -5.48 -5.92
N GLN A 142 15.02 -5.37 -6.54
CA GLN A 142 15.28 -5.74 -7.93
C GLN A 142 16.24 -6.93 -7.96
N TYR A 143 15.92 -7.93 -8.76
CA TYR A 143 16.67 -9.19 -8.80
C TYR A 143 17.31 -9.45 -10.16
N GLU A 144 17.67 -8.39 -10.88
CA GLU A 144 18.17 -8.44 -12.27
C GLU A 144 19.41 -9.35 -12.47
N ASN A 145 20.24 -9.47 -11.45
CA ASN A 145 21.46 -10.31 -11.50
C ASN A 145 21.25 -11.68 -10.84
N SER A 146 20.04 -12.06 -10.49
CA SER A 146 19.75 -13.37 -9.92
C SER A 146 19.35 -14.38 -10.99
N SER A 147 19.57 -15.66 -10.68
CA SER A 147 19.01 -16.77 -11.45
C SER A 147 17.83 -17.34 -10.64
N PRO A 148 16.60 -16.86 -10.83
CA PRO A 148 15.48 -17.26 -10.00
C PRO A 148 15.11 -18.72 -10.22
N ILE A 149 14.69 -19.38 -9.16
CA ILE A 149 14.08 -20.71 -9.21
C ILE A 149 12.64 -20.53 -9.68
N ILE A 150 12.31 -21.09 -10.83
CA ILE A 150 10.97 -20.96 -11.44
C ILE A 150 10.07 -22.04 -10.87
N ALA A 151 9.01 -21.66 -10.14
CA ALA A 151 8.12 -22.59 -9.43
C ALA A 151 7.54 -23.68 -10.36
N THR A 152 7.11 -23.31 -11.56
CA THR A 152 6.53 -24.28 -12.53
C THR A 152 7.55 -25.30 -13.05
N ALA A 153 8.85 -25.01 -13.03
CA ALA A 153 9.90 -25.96 -13.40
C ALA A 153 10.12 -27.04 -12.32
N HIS A 154 9.52 -26.86 -11.13
CA HIS A 154 9.58 -27.79 -10.00
C HIS A 154 8.25 -28.54 -9.77
N GLY A 155 7.45 -28.71 -10.81
CA GLY A 155 6.22 -29.48 -10.77
C GLY A 155 5.02 -28.80 -10.12
N ILE A 156 5.11 -27.50 -9.88
CA ILE A 156 4.00 -26.68 -9.36
C ILE A 156 3.16 -26.20 -10.54
N SER A 157 1.87 -26.58 -10.60
CA SER A 157 0.96 -26.12 -11.65
C SER A 157 0.43 -24.73 -11.37
N ASN A 158 0.35 -23.91 -12.43
CA ASN A 158 -0.23 -22.57 -12.42
C ASN A 158 -1.51 -22.45 -13.28
N ASP A 159 -2.14 -23.60 -13.61
CA ASP A 159 -3.31 -23.66 -14.48
C ASP A 159 -4.65 -23.61 -13.72
N GLY A 160 -4.63 -23.47 -12.41
CA GLY A 160 -5.82 -23.43 -11.57
C GLY A 160 -6.43 -24.80 -11.27
N THR A 161 -5.62 -25.86 -11.39
CA THR A 161 -6.05 -27.25 -11.09
C THR A 161 -5.14 -27.91 -10.05
N GLY A 162 -5.70 -28.84 -9.29
CA GLY A 162 -4.99 -29.62 -8.28
C GLY A 162 -4.43 -28.80 -7.12
N ASP A 163 -4.25 -29.44 -5.97
CA ASP A 163 -3.67 -28.81 -4.79
C ASP A 163 -2.15 -28.67 -4.93
N GLN A 164 -1.64 -27.46 -4.79
CA GLN A 164 -0.21 -27.15 -4.87
C GLN A 164 0.43 -26.94 -3.49
N THR A 165 -0.32 -27.08 -2.40
CA THR A 165 0.13 -26.74 -1.04
C THR A 165 1.46 -27.44 -0.68
N ALA A 166 1.52 -28.75 -0.80
CA ALA A 166 2.71 -29.52 -0.43
C ALA A 166 3.93 -29.19 -1.31
N ALA A 167 3.70 -29.03 -2.62
CA ALA A 167 4.77 -28.72 -3.57
C ALA A 167 5.35 -27.32 -3.33
N ILE A 168 4.49 -26.33 -3.07
CA ILE A 168 4.93 -24.96 -2.74
C ILE A 168 5.71 -24.96 -1.42
N ASN A 169 5.20 -25.58 -0.37
CA ASN A 169 5.88 -25.66 0.92
C ASN A 169 7.25 -26.33 0.82
N SER A 170 7.36 -27.41 0.04
CA SER A 170 8.64 -28.08 -0.21
C SER A 170 9.61 -27.18 -0.97
N LEU A 171 9.13 -26.44 -1.98
CA LEU A 171 9.98 -25.53 -2.75
C LEU A 171 10.53 -24.39 -1.86
N LEU A 172 9.66 -23.78 -1.06
CA LEU A 172 10.04 -22.65 -0.19
C LEU A 172 11.04 -23.09 0.88
N SER A 173 10.75 -24.20 1.58
CA SER A 173 11.61 -24.68 2.66
C SER A 173 12.99 -25.16 2.19
N SER A 174 13.07 -25.68 0.97
CA SER A 174 14.33 -26.21 0.41
C SER A 174 15.23 -25.14 -0.24
N ASN A 175 14.71 -23.91 -0.43
CA ASN A 175 15.41 -22.88 -1.20
C ASN A 175 15.48 -21.53 -0.47
N ILE A 176 15.69 -21.57 0.84
CA ILE A 176 15.85 -20.36 1.66
C ILE A 176 17.04 -19.53 1.15
N GLY A 177 16.85 -18.22 1.03
CA GLY A 177 17.85 -17.27 0.52
C GLY A 177 17.93 -17.20 -1.01
N SER A 178 17.22 -18.07 -1.73
CA SER A 178 17.14 -18.01 -3.19
C SER A 178 15.91 -17.23 -3.64
N VAL A 179 16.01 -16.55 -4.78
CA VAL A 179 14.84 -15.90 -5.40
C VAL A 179 13.97 -16.97 -6.05
N ILE A 180 12.73 -17.06 -5.60
CA ILE A 180 11.73 -17.98 -6.16
C ILE A 180 10.72 -17.15 -6.97
N PHE A 181 10.64 -17.46 -8.27
CA PHE A 181 9.71 -16.80 -9.18
C PHE A 181 8.50 -17.66 -9.47
N PHE A 182 7.34 -17.09 -9.23
CA PHE A 182 6.05 -17.66 -9.61
C PHE A 182 5.58 -17.00 -10.92
N PRO A 183 5.60 -17.69 -12.07
CA PRO A 183 4.99 -17.20 -13.30
C PRO A 183 3.51 -16.83 -13.12
N ALA A 184 2.97 -16.02 -14.04
CA ALA A 184 1.55 -15.70 -14.06
C ALA A 184 0.71 -16.97 -14.08
N GLY A 185 -0.42 -16.98 -13.37
CA GLY A 185 -1.34 -18.10 -13.31
C GLY A 185 -1.96 -18.29 -11.95
N ILE A 186 -2.70 -19.37 -11.79
CA ILE A 186 -3.49 -19.70 -10.61
C ILE A 186 -2.91 -20.93 -9.93
N TYR A 187 -2.41 -20.76 -8.72
CA TYR A 187 -1.87 -21.82 -7.87
C TYR A 187 -2.89 -22.12 -6.77
N LEU A 188 -3.57 -23.26 -6.86
CA LEU A 188 -4.57 -23.63 -5.86
C LEU A 188 -3.91 -24.19 -4.60
N ALA A 189 -4.40 -23.80 -3.44
CA ALA A 189 -3.97 -24.33 -2.15
C ALA A 189 -5.18 -24.79 -1.33
N GLU A 190 -5.16 -26.04 -0.89
CA GLU A 190 -6.14 -26.64 0.00
C GLU A 190 -5.64 -26.70 1.46
N GLY A 191 -4.51 -26.06 1.75
CA GLY A 191 -3.88 -25.95 3.06
C GLY A 191 -3.04 -24.71 3.21
N THR A 192 -2.39 -24.56 4.35
CA THR A 192 -1.52 -23.41 4.64
C THR A 192 -0.21 -23.49 3.83
N ILE A 193 0.13 -22.40 3.18
CA ILE A 193 1.46 -22.17 2.61
C ILE A 193 2.34 -21.53 3.69
N GLU A 194 3.37 -22.24 4.09
CA GLU A 194 4.35 -21.81 5.08
C GLU A 194 5.50 -21.09 4.39
N VAL A 195 5.69 -19.81 4.69
CA VAL A 195 6.77 -18.98 4.16
C VAL A 195 7.83 -18.81 5.24
N PRO A 196 8.92 -19.59 5.22
CA PRO A 196 9.96 -19.50 6.25
C PRO A 196 10.75 -18.21 6.18
N VAL A 197 11.37 -17.83 7.29
CA VAL A 197 12.35 -16.73 7.34
C VAL A 197 13.48 -16.98 6.34
N GLY A 198 13.90 -15.95 5.62
CA GLY A 198 14.88 -16.02 4.53
C GLY A 198 14.24 -16.24 3.16
N SER A 199 12.92 -16.33 3.05
CA SER A 199 12.24 -16.48 1.75
C SER A 199 12.29 -15.19 0.95
N ILE A 200 12.58 -15.34 -0.36
CA ILE A 200 12.52 -14.27 -1.36
C ILE A 200 11.61 -14.73 -2.48
N ILE A 201 10.38 -14.22 -2.50
CA ILE A 201 9.33 -14.64 -3.41
C ILE A 201 8.96 -13.47 -4.33
N THR A 202 8.94 -13.72 -5.63
CA THR A 202 8.50 -12.73 -6.61
C THR A 202 7.53 -13.34 -7.62
N GLY A 203 6.51 -12.61 -7.97
CA GLY A 203 5.56 -12.97 -9.01
C GLY A 203 5.71 -12.07 -10.23
N SER A 204 4.69 -12.10 -11.09
CA SER A 204 4.57 -11.30 -12.30
C SER A 204 3.47 -10.23 -12.22
N GLY A 205 2.87 -10.03 -11.04
CA GLY A 205 1.67 -9.22 -10.85
C GLY A 205 0.36 -9.99 -11.08
N TRP A 206 0.39 -11.08 -11.83
CA TRP A 206 -0.74 -11.98 -12.10
C TRP A 206 -0.52 -13.41 -11.56
N SER A 207 0.43 -13.59 -10.68
CA SER A 207 0.70 -14.85 -9.98
C SER A 207 -0.18 -14.93 -8.77
N GLN A 208 -1.17 -15.86 -8.78
CA GLN A 208 -2.24 -15.91 -7.78
C GLN A 208 -2.14 -17.18 -6.95
N ILE A 209 -1.96 -17.09 -5.64
CA ILE A 209 -2.20 -18.21 -4.73
C ILE A 209 -3.64 -18.10 -4.23
N VAL A 210 -4.43 -19.13 -4.45
CA VAL A 210 -5.87 -19.14 -4.27
C VAL A 210 -6.28 -20.23 -3.28
N ALA A 211 -6.83 -19.84 -2.13
CA ALA A 211 -7.39 -20.77 -1.17
C ALA A 211 -8.65 -21.44 -1.72
N VAL A 212 -8.71 -22.77 -1.63
CA VAL A 212 -9.86 -23.59 -2.02
C VAL A 212 -10.05 -24.74 -1.05
N GLY A 213 -11.21 -25.38 -1.11
CA GLY A 213 -11.45 -26.65 -0.39
C GLY A 213 -11.91 -26.51 1.05
N ALA A 214 -12.28 -27.65 1.63
CA ALA A 214 -12.95 -27.74 2.93
C ALA A 214 -12.11 -27.24 4.11
N TYR A 215 -10.79 -27.20 3.96
CA TYR A 215 -9.87 -26.69 4.99
C TYR A 215 -10.20 -25.24 5.40
N PHE A 216 -10.74 -24.44 4.48
CA PHE A 216 -11.04 -23.02 4.68
C PHE A 216 -12.54 -22.71 4.87
N TYR A 217 -13.42 -23.70 5.03
CA TYR A 217 -14.88 -23.47 5.10
C TYR A 217 -15.35 -22.88 6.43
N ASP A 218 -14.75 -23.35 7.54
CA ASP A 218 -15.27 -23.09 8.88
C ASP A 218 -14.83 -21.73 9.43
N GLN A 219 -15.75 -20.77 9.40
CA GLN A 219 -15.52 -19.44 9.98
C GLN A 219 -15.38 -19.43 11.51
N THR A 220 -15.79 -20.50 12.20
CA THR A 220 -15.64 -20.62 13.67
C THR A 220 -14.29 -21.18 14.07
N SER A 221 -13.56 -21.77 13.10
CA SER A 221 -12.20 -22.28 13.26
C SER A 221 -11.35 -21.86 12.05
N PRO A 222 -11.06 -20.58 11.90
CA PRO A 222 -10.41 -20.05 10.71
C PRO A 222 -9.01 -20.64 10.50
N LYS A 223 -8.59 -20.70 9.23
CA LYS A 223 -7.30 -21.24 8.79
C LYS A 223 -6.57 -20.23 7.94
N VAL A 224 -5.26 -20.18 8.10
CA VAL A 224 -4.38 -19.25 7.38
C VAL A 224 -4.01 -19.85 6.03
N LEU A 225 -4.15 -19.07 4.94
CA LEU A 225 -3.64 -19.45 3.62
C LEU A 225 -2.13 -19.25 3.54
N ILE A 226 -1.63 -18.06 3.87
CA ILE A 226 -0.20 -17.73 3.84
C ILE A 226 0.26 -17.41 5.25
N GLN A 227 1.09 -18.27 5.83
CA GLN A 227 1.73 -18.03 7.13
C GLN A 227 3.18 -17.64 6.91
N VAL A 228 3.51 -16.39 7.25
CA VAL A 228 4.87 -15.85 7.11
C VAL A 228 5.59 -15.94 8.44
N GLY A 229 6.45 -16.95 8.57
CA GLY A 229 7.17 -17.28 9.79
C GLY A 229 6.27 -17.76 10.92
N ASN A 230 6.90 -18.05 12.06
CA ASN A 230 6.23 -18.40 13.31
C ASN A 230 6.26 -17.21 14.28
N GLU A 231 5.40 -17.25 15.29
CA GLU A 231 5.40 -16.24 16.35
C GLU A 231 6.79 -16.12 17.00
N GLY A 232 7.32 -14.89 17.03
CA GLY A 232 8.65 -14.61 17.57
C GLY A 232 9.80 -14.70 16.57
N ASP A 233 9.55 -15.11 15.33
CA ASP A 233 10.58 -15.15 14.29
C ASP A 233 11.06 -13.73 13.93
N SER A 234 12.36 -13.62 13.66
CA SER A 234 12.98 -12.39 13.18
C SER A 234 13.95 -12.67 12.03
N GLY A 235 13.91 -11.85 10.98
CA GLY A 235 14.79 -12.05 9.84
C GLY A 235 14.44 -11.25 8.61
N ILE A 236 14.80 -11.82 7.46
CA ILE A 236 14.55 -11.27 6.14
C ILE A 236 13.43 -12.06 5.49
N VAL A 237 12.41 -11.39 4.99
CA VAL A 237 11.40 -11.99 4.10
C VAL A 237 10.97 -10.95 3.07
N GLU A 238 11.09 -11.30 1.80
CA GLU A 238 10.70 -10.43 0.71
C GLU A 238 9.66 -11.12 -0.16
N ILE A 239 8.48 -10.49 -0.30
CA ILE A 239 7.42 -11.00 -1.17
C ILE A 239 6.98 -9.87 -2.11
N SER A 240 7.05 -10.07 -3.42
CA SER A 240 6.69 -9.05 -4.40
C SER A 240 5.82 -9.58 -5.55
N ASP A 241 4.92 -8.71 -6.05
CA ASP A 241 4.12 -8.93 -7.26
C ASP A 241 3.29 -10.23 -7.27
N MET A 242 2.79 -10.64 -6.09
CA MET A 242 1.90 -11.80 -5.91
C MET A 242 0.48 -11.35 -5.56
N LEU A 243 -0.52 -12.12 -5.91
CA LEU A 243 -1.91 -12.00 -5.51
C LEU A 243 -2.28 -13.13 -4.56
N PHE A 244 -3.04 -12.81 -3.51
CA PHE A 244 -3.57 -13.81 -2.57
C PHE A 244 -5.08 -13.63 -2.49
N THR A 245 -5.83 -14.69 -2.77
CA THR A 245 -7.30 -14.64 -2.86
C THR A 245 -7.92 -15.98 -2.50
N VAL A 246 -9.22 -16.06 -2.64
CA VAL A 246 -10.03 -17.26 -2.34
C VAL A 246 -10.93 -17.60 -3.52
N ARG A 247 -11.32 -18.86 -3.63
CA ARG A 247 -12.33 -19.35 -4.58
C ARG A 247 -13.28 -20.35 -3.90
N GLY A 248 -14.58 -20.12 -4.04
CA GLY A 248 -15.62 -20.95 -3.46
C GLY A 248 -15.96 -20.59 -2.01
N PRO A 249 -16.60 -21.50 -1.26
CA PRO A 249 -17.06 -21.24 0.10
C PRO A 249 -15.89 -21.32 1.10
N THR A 250 -15.18 -20.22 1.29
CA THR A 250 -13.96 -20.11 2.10
C THR A 250 -14.12 -19.09 3.24
N ALA A 251 -15.28 -19.10 3.92
CA ALA A 251 -15.61 -18.13 4.97
C ALA A 251 -14.64 -18.15 6.17
N GLY A 252 -13.92 -19.26 6.38
CA GLY A 252 -12.89 -19.41 7.42
C GLY A 252 -11.47 -19.12 6.96
N CYS A 253 -11.26 -18.56 5.76
CA CYS A 253 -9.92 -18.28 5.27
C CYS A 253 -9.38 -16.94 5.82
N ILE A 254 -8.22 -17.01 6.48
CA ILE A 254 -7.36 -15.84 6.75
C ILE A 254 -6.32 -15.81 5.63
N LEU A 255 -6.36 -14.77 4.79
CA LEU A 255 -5.48 -14.70 3.62
C LEU A 255 -4.00 -14.66 3.97
N MET A 256 -3.62 -13.96 5.04
CA MET A 256 -2.22 -13.90 5.47
C MET A 256 -2.10 -13.65 6.96
N GLU A 257 -1.16 -14.35 7.59
CA GLU A 257 -0.65 -14.10 8.93
C GLU A 257 0.85 -13.81 8.83
N TRP A 258 1.25 -12.62 9.29
CA TRP A 258 2.64 -12.18 9.23
C TRP A 258 3.24 -12.15 10.63
N ASN A 259 4.15 -13.08 10.94
CA ASN A 259 4.74 -13.27 12.26
C ASN A 259 6.22 -12.84 12.33
N VAL A 260 6.83 -12.48 11.20
CA VAL A 260 8.24 -12.15 11.15
C VAL A 260 8.47 -10.68 11.53
N HIS A 261 9.26 -10.46 12.57
CA HIS A 261 9.86 -9.17 12.85
C HIS A 261 11.08 -8.95 11.95
N GLU A 262 11.24 -7.77 11.36
CA GLU A 262 12.42 -7.43 10.58
C GLU A 262 13.71 -7.48 11.41
N SER A 263 14.78 -8.08 10.89
CA SER A 263 16.08 -8.10 11.57
C SER A 263 16.85 -6.78 11.46
N THR A 264 16.60 -6.05 10.39
CA THR A 264 17.06 -4.68 10.15
C THR A 264 15.94 -3.93 9.47
N GLN A 265 15.86 -2.62 9.66
CA GLN A 265 14.77 -1.79 9.14
C GLN A 265 14.52 -2.03 7.64
N GLY A 266 13.32 -2.45 7.29
CA GLY A 266 12.90 -2.80 5.94
C GLY A 266 13.36 -4.16 5.43
N SER A 267 13.97 -5.03 6.26
CA SER A 267 14.42 -6.35 5.82
C SER A 267 13.30 -7.37 5.62
N ALA A 268 12.13 -7.12 6.18
CA ALA A 268 10.94 -7.95 5.98
C ALA A 268 9.80 -7.09 5.42
N GLY A 269 9.28 -7.44 4.25
CA GLY A 269 8.26 -6.62 3.62
C GLY A 269 7.63 -7.22 2.37
N MET A 270 6.57 -6.54 1.93
CA MET A 270 5.82 -6.88 0.72
C MET A 270 5.71 -5.68 -0.22
N TRP A 271 5.82 -5.93 -1.53
CA TRP A 271 5.70 -4.90 -2.57
C TRP A 271 4.78 -5.37 -3.69
N GLY A 272 3.97 -4.45 -4.27
CA GLY A 272 3.10 -4.76 -5.39
C GLY A 272 2.04 -5.82 -5.09
N LYS A 273 1.52 -5.87 -3.86
CA LYS A 273 0.55 -6.88 -3.43
C LYS A 273 -0.88 -6.47 -3.70
N MET A 274 -1.71 -7.46 -3.98
CA MET A 274 -3.15 -7.31 -4.01
C MET A 274 -3.82 -8.45 -3.25
N PHE A 275 -4.80 -8.08 -2.41
CA PHE A 275 -5.69 -9.03 -1.72
C PHE A 275 -7.10 -8.79 -2.24
N PRO A 276 -7.45 -9.28 -3.46
CA PRO A 276 -8.79 -9.12 -3.98
C PRO A 276 -9.75 -9.97 -3.14
N ILE A 277 -10.64 -9.31 -2.42
CA ILE A 277 -11.74 -9.94 -1.70
C ILE A 277 -12.93 -9.93 -2.65
N ALA A 278 -13.29 -11.09 -3.20
CA ALA A 278 -14.49 -11.24 -4.01
C ALA A 278 -15.72 -11.23 -3.09
N TYR A 279 -16.51 -10.17 -3.13
CA TYR A 279 -17.88 -10.21 -2.62
C TYR A 279 -18.72 -11.08 -3.58
N GLY A 280 -18.93 -12.35 -3.22
CA GLY A 280 -20.06 -13.16 -3.64
C GLY A 280 -20.39 -13.36 -5.14
N HIS A 281 -19.59 -12.85 -6.07
CA HIS A 281 -19.71 -13.11 -7.49
C HIS A 281 -18.42 -13.71 -8.03
N SER A 282 -18.54 -14.91 -8.61
CA SER A 282 -17.47 -15.53 -9.37
C SER A 282 -16.98 -14.56 -10.44
N PHE A 283 -15.73 -14.13 -10.36
CA PHE A 283 -15.03 -13.59 -11.52
C PHE A 283 -14.76 -14.79 -12.44
N ASP A 284 -15.65 -15.01 -13.40
CA ASP A 284 -15.40 -15.86 -14.54
C ASP A 284 -14.39 -15.12 -15.42
N ILE A 285 -13.12 -15.48 -15.27
CA ILE A 285 -12.09 -15.06 -16.21
C ILE A 285 -12.02 -16.14 -17.28
N SER A 286 -12.93 -16.04 -18.27
CA SER A 286 -12.80 -16.77 -19.54
C SER A 286 -11.78 -16.08 -20.43
#